data_13fb3dd44420c286e9755ae2ed5db88e
#
_entry.id   13fb3dd44420c286e9755ae2ed5db88e
#
_cell.length_a   1.000
_cell.length_b   1.000
_cell.length_c   1.000
_cell.angle_alpha   90.00
_cell.angle_beta   90.00
_cell.angle_gamma   90.00
#
_symmetry.space_group_name_H-M   'P 1'
#
loop_
_entity.id
_entity.type
_entity.pdbx_description
1 polymer ?
#
loop_
_entity_poly.entity_id
_entity_poly.type
_entity_poly.pdbx_seq_one_letter_code
_entity_poly.pdbx_strand_id
1 'polypeptide(L)' 'LRLVNLETAITTSHKPWPGKGVHFRMHPANITALQAARLDGCSLANNHSLDWGCNGLSDTLRCLHQAGIQAAPAWPC' A
#
# COMPACT_ATOMS: atom_id res chain seq x y z
N LEU A 1 3.01 18.07 8.97
CA LEU A 1 3.52 16.90 8.28
C LEU A 1 3.00 15.63 8.93
N ARG A 2 2.30 14.80 8.18
CA ARG A 2 1.72 13.55 8.69
C ARG A 2 2.28 12.37 7.93
N LEU A 3 3.05 11.54 8.62
CA LEU A 3 3.67 10.33 8.08
C LEU A 3 3.14 9.12 8.83
N VAL A 4 2.85 8.04 8.11
CA VAL A 4 2.36 6.79 8.71
C VAL A 4 3.10 5.59 8.13
N ASN A 5 3.08 4.50 8.88
CA ASN A 5 3.46 3.18 8.38
C ASN A 5 2.20 2.51 7.84
N LEU A 6 2.14 2.32 6.53
CA LEU A 6 0.98 1.72 5.89
C LEU A 6 1.18 0.21 5.80
N GLU A 7 0.45 -0.54 6.61
CA GLU A 7 0.59 -2.00 6.71
C GLU A 7 -0.49 -2.73 5.91
N THR A 8 -0.75 -2.27 4.70
CA THR A 8 -1.66 -2.94 3.78
C THR A 8 -1.25 -2.65 2.34
N ALA A 9 -1.65 -3.50 1.41
CA ALA A 9 -1.58 -3.16 -0.01
C ALA A 9 -2.88 -2.50 -0.44
N ILE A 10 -2.80 -1.61 -1.42
CA ILE A 10 -3.96 -0.94 -2.03
C ILE A 10 -4.06 -1.50 -3.45
N THR A 11 -4.91 -2.51 -3.63
CA THR A 11 -4.93 -3.27 -4.88
C THR A 11 -6.23 -4.05 -5.02
N THR A 12 -6.56 -4.41 -6.26
CA THR A 12 -7.60 -5.40 -6.56
C THR A 12 -7.00 -6.76 -6.90
N SER A 13 -5.70 -6.94 -6.77
CA SER A 13 -5.02 -8.21 -7.05
C SER A 13 -5.61 -9.35 -6.22
N HIS A 14 -5.76 -10.51 -6.85
CA HIS A 14 -6.21 -11.75 -6.19
C HIS A 14 -5.10 -12.77 -6.07
N LYS A 15 -3.84 -12.36 -6.29
CA LYS A 15 -2.68 -13.24 -6.24
C LYS A 15 -1.84 -12.91 -5.00
N PRO A 16 -2.16 -13.52 -3.85
CA PRO A 16 -1.40 -13.25 -2.63
C PRO A 16 0.03 -13.80 -2.71
N TRP A 17 0.92 -13.19 -1.96
CA TRP A 17 2.28 -13.69 -1.82
C TRP A 17 2.22 -15.07 -1.14
N PRO A 18 2.82 -16.11 -1.75
CA PRO A 18 2.76 -17.45 -1.19
C PRO A 18 3.55 -17.57 0.11
N GLY A 19 3.09 -18.43 1.00
CA GLY A 19 3.79 -18.73 2.25
C GLY A 19 3.46 -17.80 3.42
N LYS A 20 2.67 -16.73 3.21
CA LYS A 20 2.22 -15.87 4.29
C LYS A 20 0.87 -16.35 4.81
N GLY A 21 0.70 -16.35 6.14
CA GLY A 21 -0.54 -16.79 6.77
C GLY A 21 -1.63 -15.72 6.81
N VAL A 22 -1.24 -14.44 6.80
CA VAL A 22 -2.17 -13.30 6.88
C VAL A 22 -1.86 -12.32 5.75
N HIS A 23 -2.89 -11.88 5.04
CA HIS A 23 -2.78 -10.93 3.93
C HIS A 23 -3.73 -9.76 4.15
N PHE A 24 -3.19 -8.54 4.17
CA PHE A 24 -3.99 -7.32 4.29
C PHE A 24 -4.13 -6.65 2.93
N ARG A 25 -5.34 -6.21 2.63
CA ARG A 25 -5.64 -5.55 1.36
C ARG A 25 -6.69 -4.46 1.57
N MET A 26 -6.49 -3.32 0.92
CA MET A 26 -7.47 -2.25 0.84
C MET A 26 -7.85 -2.03 -0.63
N HIS A 27 -9.14 -1.91 -0.91
CA HIS A 27 -9.58 -1.61 -2.28
C HIS A 27 -9.17 -0.17 -2.65
N PRO A 28 -8.67 0.06 -3.90
CA PRO A 28 -8.26 1.41 -4.33
C PRO A 28 -9.36 2.46 -4.22
N ALA A 29 -10.63 2.07 -4.33
CA ALA A 29 -11.75 3.00 -4.17
C ALA A 29 -11.81 3.62 -2.77
N ASN A 30 -11.16 3.02 -1.77
CA ASN A 30 -11.14 3.51 -0.40
C ASN A 30 -9.97 4.47 -0.12
N ILE A 31 -9.23 4.90 -1.14
CA ILE A 31 -8.11 5.84 -0.97
C ILE A 31 -8.55 7.16 -0.35
N THR A 32 -9.82 7.51 -0.48
CA THR A 32 -10.37 8.73 0.12
C THR A 32 -10.24 8.75 1.65
N ALA A 33 -10.19 7.58 2.30
CA ALA A 33 -9.96 7.52 3.74
C ALA A 33 -8.56 8.06 4.10
N LEU A 34 -7.55 7.74 3.30
CA LEU A 34 -6.19 8.23 3.50
C LEU A 34 -6.10 9.72 3.17
N GLN A 35 -6.79 10.16 2.12
CA GLN A 35 -6.83 11.58 1.77
C GLN A 35 -7.54 12.40 2.86
N ALA A 36 -8.61 11.86 3.44
CA ALA A 36 -9.32 12.52 4.54
C ALA A 36 -8.44 12.66 5.79
N ALA A 37 -7.50 11.74 6.01
CA ALA A 37 -6.53 11.81 7.09
C ALA A 37 -5.43 12.84 6.82
N ARG A 38 -5.36 13.43 5.63
CA ARG A 38 -4.37 14.43 5.21
C ARG A 38 -2.94 13.94 5.39
N LEU A 39 -2.67 12.72 4.93
CA LEU A 39 -1.33 12.16 5.00
C LEU A 39 -0.42 12.80 3.95
N ASP A 40 0.80 13.12 4.35
CA ASP A 40 1.84 13.62 3.44
C ASP A 40 2.66 12.49 2.86
N GLY A 41 2.84 11.41 3.62
CA GLY A 41 3.62 10.28 3.16
C GLY A 41 3.34 9.02 3.95
N CYS A 42 3.72 7.88 3.36
CA CYS A 42 3.61 6.56 3.95
C CYS A 42 4.94 5.82 3.83
N SER A 43 5.33 5.10 4.89
CA SER A 43 6.36 4.08 4.79
C SER A 43 5.71 2.76 4.43
N LEU A 44 6.27 2.06 3.45
CA LEU A 44 5.87 0.71 3.06
C LEU A 44 6.89 -0.33 3.52
N ALA A 45 7.83 0.06 4.38
CA ALA A 45 8.86 -0.82 4.91
C ALA A 45 8.30 -1.69 6.03
N ASN A 46 7.37 -2.59 5.69
CA ASN A 46 6.74 -3.48 6.65
C ASN A 46 6.42 -4.82 6.00
N ASN A 47 5.99 -5.77 6.81
CA ASN A 47 5.76 -7.16 6.36
C ASN A 47 4.45 -7.34 5.57
N HIS A 48 3.63 -6.31 5.42
CA HIS A 48 2.34 -6.40 4.70
C HIS A 48 2.33 -5.72 3.34
N SER A 49 3.39 -4.99 2.97
CA SER A 49 3.42 -4.28 1.69
C SER A 49 3.43 -5.22 0.48
N LEU A 50 3.95 -6.44 0.64
CA LEU A 50 4.00 -7.46 -0.41
C LEU A 50 2.98 -8.59 -0.20
N ASP A 51 1.98 -8.41 0.65
CA ASP A 51 0.96 -9.43 0.88
C ASP A 51 0.30 -9.91 -0.43
N TRP A 52 0.22 -9.03 -1.42
CA TRP A 52 -0.39 -9.32 -2.73
C TRP A 52 0.64 -9.25 -3.85
N GLY A 53 1.91 -9.53 -3.52
CA GLY A 53 3.01 -9.62 -4.48
C GLY A 53 3.44 -8.27 -5.04
N CYS A 54 4.30 -8.32 -6.06
CA CYS A 54 4.81 -7.11 -6.70
C CYS A 54 3.72 -6.35 -7.46
N ASN A 55 2.72 -7.04 -8.00
CA ASN A 55 1.57 -6.38 -8.63
C ASN A 55 0.78 -5.56 -7.62
N GLY A 56 0.57 -6.12 -6.42
CA GLY A 56 -0.10 -5.41 -5.34
C GLY A 56 0.71 -4.20 -4.87
N LEU A 57 2.01 -4.34 -4.76
CA LEU A 57 2.88 -3.22 -4.39
C LEU A 57 2.86 -2.13 -5.47
N SER A 58 2.94 -2.51 -6.73
CA SER A 58 2.88 -1.56 -7.85
C SER A 58 1.57 -0.79 -7.86
N ASP A 59 0.44 -1.47 -7.64
CA ASP A 59 -0.87 -0.82 -7.53
C ASP A 59 -0.90 0.16 -6.35
N THR A 60 -0.32 -0.24 -5.22
CA THR A 60 -0.26 0.59 -4.01
C THR A 60 0.50 1.89 -4.29
N LEU A 61 1.69 1.78 -4.89
CA LEU A 61 2.51 2.96 -5.21
C LEU A 61 1.78 3.90 -6.17
N ARG A 62 1.14 3.36 -7.21
CA ARG A 62 0.39 4.15 -8.17
C ARG A 62 -0.78 4.85 -7.52
N CYS A 63 -1.52 4.15 -6.67
CA CYS A 63 -2.69 4.69 -5.99
C CYS A 63 -2.29 5.84 -5.06
N LEU A 64 -1.23 5.66 -4.27
CA LEU A 64 -0.72 6.70 -3.38
C LEU A 64 -0.23 7.91 -4.18
N HIS A 65 0.50 7.68 -5.26
CA HIS A 65 0.99 8.77 -6.11
C HIS A 65 -0.15 9.59 -6.68
N GLN A 66 -1.18 8.94 -7.21
CA GLN A 66 -2.36 9.62 -7.75
C GLN A 66 -3.12 10.41 -6.69
N ALA A 67 -3.05 9.98 -5.44
CA ALA A 67 -3.69 10.67 -4.32
C ALA A 67 -2.83 11.81 -3.74
N GLY A 68 -1.63 12.03 -4.27
CA GLY A 68 -0.71 13.06 -3.79
C GLY A 68 0.00 12.68 -2.50
N ILE A 69 0.09 11.39 -2.18
CA ILE A 69 0.73 10.89 -0.97
C ILE A 69 2.07 10.27 -1.37
N GLN A 70 3.16 10.78 -0.78
CA GLN A 70 4.48 10.21 -1.02
C GLN A 70 4.61 8.85 -0.35
N ALA A 71 5.32 7.94 -0.99
CA ALA A 71 5.55 6.60 -0.45
C ALA A 71 7.04 6.27 -0.49
N ALA A 72 7.51 5.63 0.57
CA ALA A 72 8.87 5.10 0.66
C ALA A 72 8.79 3.58 0.61
N PRO A 73 8.91 2.96 -0.58
CA PRO A 73 8.89 1.52 -0.71
C PRO A 73 10.20 0.91 -0.20
N ALA A 74 10.08 -0.27 0.42
CA ALA A 74 11.25 -0.98 0.92
C ALA A 74 11.66 -2.15 0.03
N TRP A 75 10.83 -2.54 -0.93
CA TRP A 75 11.01 -3.76 -1.70
C TRP A 75 11.28 -3.46 -3.17
N PRO A 76 12.34 -4.04 -3.75
CA PRO A 76 12.59 -3.95 -5.19
C PRO A 76 11.67 -4.92 -5.93
N CYS A 77 10.84 -4.39 -6.79
CA CYS A 77 10.00 -5.21 -7.66
C CYS A 77 10.18 -4.81 -9.12
#